data_9ead001222dad366eccb453828333922
#
_entry.id   9ead001222dad366eccb453828333922
#
_cell.length_a   1.000
_cell.length_b   1.000
_cell.length_c   1.000
_cell.angle_alpha   90.00
_cell.angle_beta   90.00
_cell.angle_gamma   90.00
#
_symmetry.space_group_name_H-M   'P 1'
#
loop_
_entity.id
_entity.type
_entity.pdbx_description
1 polymer ?
#
loop_
_entity_poly.entity_id
_entity_poly.type
_entity_poly.pdbx_seq_one_letter_code
_entity_poly.pdbx_strand_id
1 'polypeptide(L)'
;MTYVGYNWSILANHQIWSYSGKCNMYFQVYAWSKQDAINNRSTVHTRTRILVENKNPNYSGYRVEQDWSAGVTGAPDYSSHATLTDGGAGTSKEYVLQNGSFTVDHDSNGNASSKVHYWFNGTYTGAIGSPTNTNIVDISLPNIDRTAPKATISNIGSTYNTMYCTISVPFESEENQWSRDGKTWTDWNKVIKADTPFVDTWTGLNPNTKYTGYYRFKRKYNGVWSKTVNFTATTKYPNAPSKGSVSLSSVTSNSAKVSWSGFSLGEMATDYSYQTSNDKKKWTDQGKATSLTLSDLKPNTNYKFYVRMVDNYGQPSLAASTSFTTLNPEKPNVGGIECTRLTPYGGMFAWYGFSVNEGATIDHYEYSLDNSNWINVGTDTQIHLDNLSPETSYTLYVRVVDNFGSKSDSATCDFKTLVDQFKLAYNTNLYQTEILTKDGVDILAKNGDNLIVDTIGKERLRTAKVFYNNNGVIKKIKAAYYNKKGNIQHYKNYGN
;
A
#
# COMPACT_ATOMS: atom_id res chain seq x y z
N MET A 1 14.56 -27.55 62.54
CA MET A 1 14.39 -26.08 62.33
C MET A 1 12.96 -25.73 62.74
N THR A 2 12.78 -24.76 63.60
CA THR A 2 11.46 -24.37 64.13
C THR A 2 10.94 -23.22 63.28
N TYR A 3 9.73 -23.31 62.74
CA TYR A 3 9.12 -22.24 62.01
C TYR A 3 8.66 -21.11 62.92
N VAL A 4 9.10 -19.90 62.64
CA VAL A 4 8.78 -18.69 63.36
C VAL A 4 7.96 -17.74 62.51
N GLY A 5 6.64 -17.82 62.60
CA GLY A 5 5.69 -17.01 61.88
C GLY A 5 5.34 -15.68 62.55
N TYR A 6 4.17 -15.13 62.25
CA TYR A 6 3.68 -13.83 62.75
C TYR A 6 3.15 -13.88 64.24
N ASN A 7 3.03 -15.07 64.75
CA ASN A 7 2.59 -15.26 66.15
C ASN A 7 3.71 -15.87 67.01
N TRP A 8 3.64 -15.67 68.36
CA TRP A 8 4.59 -16.26 69.23
C TRP A 8 4.62 -17.79 69.13
N SER A 9 5.77 -18.31 68.79
CA SER A 9 6.06 -19.75 68.68
C SER A 9 6.98 -20.13 69.90
N ILE A 10 6.71 -21.24 70.56
CA ILE A 10 7.57 -21.78 71.56
C ILE A 10 8.80 -22.39 70.90
N LEU A 11 9.98 -21.87 71.18
CA LEU A 11 11.25 -22.44 70.78
C LEU A 11 11.81 -23.46 71.76
N ALA A 12 11.58 -23.21 73.00
CA ALA A 12 12.02 -24.11 74.08
C ALA A 12 11.06 -24.05 75.28
N ASN A 13 10.93 -25.17 75.99
CA ASN A 13 10.16 -25.30 77.18
C ASN A 13 10.89 -26.30 78.08
N HIS A 14 11.65 -25.80 79.09
CA HIS A 14 12.47 -26.57 79.95
C HIS A 14 11.90 -26.52 81.39
N GLN A 15 11.57 -27.70 81.92
CA GLN A 15 11.19 -27.78 83.33
C GLN A 15 12.42 -27.52 84.14
N ILE A 16 12.41 -26.46 84.95
CA ILE A 16 13.52 -26.02 85.79
C ILE A 16 13.32 -26.38 87.28
N TRP A 17 12.08 -26.66 87.66
CA TRP A 17 11.74 -27.09 89.03
C TRP A 17 10.39 -27.82 89.05
N SER A 18 10.22 -28.72 89.98
CA SER A 18 8.97 -29.42 90.25
C SER A 18 8.84 -29.82 91.73
N TYR A 19 7.67 -29.51 92.23
CA TYR A 19 7.32 -30.00 93.59
C TYR A 19 6.29 -31.13 93.49
N SER A 20 6.77 -32.36 93.58
CA SER A 20 5.94 -33.58 93.57
C SER A 20 4.92 -33.60 92.39
N GLY A 21 5.20 -32.94 91.23
CA GLY A 21 4.29 -32.79 90.12
C GLY A 21 3.08 -31.86 90.38
N LYS A 22 2.96 -31.30 91.58
CA LYS A 22 1.84 -30.43 91.95
C LYS A 22 2.05 -28.96 91.58
N CYS A 23 3.30 -28.50 91.60
CA CYS A 23 3.69 -27.20 91.08
C CYS A 23 4.96 -27.36 90.27
N ASN A 24 4.97 -26.81 89.07
CA ASN A 24 6.09 -26.90 88.16
C ASN A 24 6.51 -25.51 87.70
N MET A 25 7.80 -25.34 87.50
CA MET A 25 8.34 -24.13 86.89
C MET A 25 9.04 -24.50 85.53
N TYR A 26 8.77 -23.72 84.57
CA TYR A 26 9.36 -23.91 83.24
C TYR A 26 10.04 -22.62 82.76
N PHE A 27 11.27 -22.74 82.27
CA PHE A 27 11.90 -21.72 81.52
C PHE A 27 11.44 -21.89 80.02
N GLN A 28 10.85 -20.84 79.48
CA GLN A 28 10.30 -20.87 78.14
C GLN A 28 10.92 -19.78 77.32
N VAL A 29 11.21 -20.14 76.07
CA VAL A 29 11.70 -19.22 74.99
C VAL A 29 10.70 -19.18 73.87
N TYR A 30 10.36 -18.00 73.52
CA TYR A 30 9.41 -17.72 72.43
C TYR A 30 10.05 -16.84 71.33
N ALA A 31 9.58 -16.96 70.10
CA ALA A 31 9.86 -16.04 69.11
C ALA A 31 8.65 -15.81 68.15
N TRP A 32 8.59 -14.66 67.58
CA TRP A 32 7.72 -14.35 66.42
C TRP A 32 8.46 -13.45 65.51
N SER A 33 8.01 -13.35 64.17
CA SER A 33 8.67 -12.54 63.19
C SER A 33 7.71 -11.56 62.55
N LYS A 34 8.25 -10.41 62.13
CA LYS A 34 7.57 -9.40 61.31
C LYS A 34 8.40 -9.16 60.04
N GLN A 35 7.80 -9.35 58.91
CA GLN A 35 8.46 -9.12 57.62
C GLN A 35 8.56 -7.63 57.27
N ASP A 36 9.71 -7.22 56.75
CA ASP A 36 9.95 -6.01 55.98
C ASP A 36 10.21 -6.43 54.53
N ALA A 37 9.14 -6.65 53.80
CA ALA A 37 9.22 -7.22 52.47
C ALA A 37 9.95 -6.30 51.47
N ILE A 38 9.90 -4.97 51.65
CA ILE A 38 10.59 -4.00 50.81
C ILE A 38 12.10 -4.15 50.93
N ASN A 39 12.59 -4.24 52.15
CA ASN A 39 14.02 -4.38 52.44
C ASN A 39 14.50 -5.84 52.41
N ASN A 40 13.64 -6.77 52.05
CA ASN A 40 13.92 -8.22 51.98
C ASN A 40 14.49 -8.79 53.29
N ARG A 41 13.93 -8.43 54.42
CA ARG A 41 14.35 -8.88 55.75
C ARG A 41 13.18 -9.08 56.70
N SER A 42 13.43 -9.75 57.80
CA SER A 42 12.47 -9.89 58.87
C SER A 42 13.08 -9.47 60.23
N THR A 43 12.29 -8.84 61.05
CA THR A 43 12.63 -8.63 62.43
C THR A 43 12.09 -9.82 63.22
N VAL A 44 12.97 -10.53 63.91
CA VAL A 44 12.63 -11.62 64.89
C VAL A 44 12.56 -11.03 66.21
N HIS A 45 11.45 -11.17 66.92
CA HIS A 45 11.25 -10.80 68.29
C HIS A 45 11.37 -12.04 69.09
N THR A 46 12.11 -11.95 70.19
CA THR A 46 12.33 -13.05 71.19
C THR A 46 11.83 -12.67 72.52
N ARG A 47 11.43 -13.67 73.27
CA ARG A 47 11.03 -13.51 74.70
C ARG A 47 11.47 -14.72 75.49
N THR A 48 12.02 -14.46 76.67
CA THR A 48 12.20 -15.47 77.68
C THR A 48 11.28 -15.20 78.85
N ARG A 49 10.74 -16.25 79.41
CA ARG A 49 9.87 -16.17 80.56
C ARG A 49 10.00 -17.41 81.49
N ILE A 50 9.59 -17.27 82.73
CA ILE A 50 9.32 -18.40 83.64
C ILE A 50 7.81 -18.56 83.74
N LEU A 51 7.31 -19.77 83.53
CA LEU A 51 5.93 -20.16 83.71
C LEU A 51 5.88 -20.98 85.02
N VAL A 52 5.10 -20.54 86.00
CA VAL A 52 4.81 -21.27 87.21
C VAL A 52 3.41 -21.86 87.07
N GLU A 53 3.31 -23.18 87.00
CA GLU A 53 2.04 -23.92 86.88
C GLU A 53 1.74 -24.54 88.29
N ASN A 54 0.73 -24.08 88.98
CA ASN A 54 0.19 -24.74 90.15
C ASN A 54 -0.94 -25.67 89.70
N LYS A 55 -0.68 -26.97 89.73
CA LYS A 55 -1.67 -28.03 89.44
C LYS A 55 -2.41 -28.54 90.65
N ASN A 56 -2.11 -28.00 91.81
CA ASN A 56 -2.80 -28.38 93.02
C ASN A 56 -4.08 -27.53 93.15
N PRO A 57 -5.27 -28.13 93.11
CA PRO A 57 -6.51 -27.40 93.22
C PRO A 57 -6.86 -26.91 94.62
N ASN A 58 -6.16 -27.47 95.64
CA ASN A 58 -6.47 -27.22 97.01
C ASN A 58 -5.39 -26.44 97.77
N TYR A 59 -4.34 -26.02 97.11
CA TYR A 59 -3.25 -25.29 97.80
C TYR A 59 -2.64 -24.22 96.86
N SER A 60 -2.44 -23.02 97.41
CA SER A 60 -1.71 -21.92 96.84
C SER A 60 -0.60 -21.48 97.74
N GLY A 61 0.40 -20.76 97.24
CA GLY A 61 1.50 -20.25 98.10
C GLY A 61 2.83 -20.92 97.80
N TYR A 62 2.96 -21.63 96.71
CA TYR A 62 4.27 -22.04 96.24
C TYR A 62 5.12 -20.79 95.94
N ARG A 63 6.32 -20.74 96.61
CA ARG A 63 7.23 -19.62 96.47
C ARG A 63 8.64 -20.13 96.31
N VAL A 64 9.38 -19.52 95.37
CA VAL A 64 10.78 -19.77 95.11
C VAL A 64 11.52 -18.44 95.07
N GLU A 65 12.46 -18.25 95.96
CA GLU A 65 13.38 -17.12 95.95
C GLU A 65 14.71 -17.58 95.36
N GLN A 66 15.15 -16.90 94.33
CA GLN A 66 16.37 -17.31 93.63
C GLN A 66 16.93 -16.17 92.76
N ASP A 67 18.26 -16.18 92.59
CA ASP A 67 18.92 -15.36 91.62
C ASP A 67 18.78 -16.02 90.23
N TRP A 68 18.28 -15.27 89.28
CA TRP A 68 18.05 -15.74 87.93
C TRP A 68 18.87 -14.92 86.94
N SER A 69 19.50 -15.58 86.01
CA SER A 69 20.07 -14.94 84.83
C SER A 69 19.66 -15.67 83.59
N ALA A 70 19.42 -14.96 82.55
CA ALA A 70 18.99 -15.48 81.26
C ALA A 70 19.49 -14.63 80.12
N GLY A 71 19.64 -15.25 78.97
CA GLY A 71 19.98 -14.56 77.75
C GLY A 71 19.22 -15.15 76.56
N VAL A 72 18.92 -14.32 75.60
CA VAL A 72 18.35 -14.73 74.33
C VAL A 72 18.84 -13.81 73.20
N THR A 73 19.07 -14.34 72.05
CA THR A 73 19.48 -13.55 70.84
C THR A 73 18.62 -12.30 70.66
N GLY A 74 19.25 -11.16 70.54
CA GLY A 74 18.60 -9.86 70.29
C GLY A 74 18.20 -9.12 71.60
N ALA A 75 18.51 -9.65 72.78
CA ALA A 75 18.29 -8.98 74.00
C ALA A 75 19.61 -8.89 74.85
N PRO A 76 19.81 -7.85 75.64
CA PRO A 76 20.88 -7.86 76.64
C PRO A 76 20.64 -8.96 77.67
N ASP A 77 21.73 -9.44 78.23
CA ASP A 77 21.64 -10.44 79.33
C ASP A 77 20.85 -9.90 80.52
N TYR A 78 20.03 -10.75 81.06
CA TYR A 78 19.21 -10.44 82.22
C TYR A 78 19.76 -11.10 83.50
N SER A 79 19.82 -10.34 84.52
CA SER A 79 20.06 -10.89 85.89
C SER A 79 19.16 -10.18 86.92
N SER A 80 18.57 -10.94 87.76
CA SER A 80 17.71 -10.41 88.83
C SER A 80 17.58 -11.41 90.00
N HIS A 81 17.42 -10.86 91.21
CA HIS A 81 16.92 -11.62 92.35
C HIS A 81 15.39 -11.49 92.36
N ALA A 82 14.67 -12.58 92.24
CA ALA A 82 13.22 -12.55 92.16
C ALA A 82 12.59 -13.67 93.03
N THR A 83 11.52 -13.32 93.72
CA THR A 83 10.60 -14.28 94.32
C THR A 83 9.55 -14.71 93.28
N LEU A 84 9.60 -15.93 92.84
CA LEU A 84 8.59 -16.52 91.96
C LEU A 84 7.51 -17.20 92.80
N THR A 85 6.27 -16.79 92.61
CA THR A 85 5.11 -17.36 93.28
C THR A 85 4.17 -17.98 92.27
N ASP A 86 3.34 -18.92 92.67
CA ASP A 86 2.24 -19.39 91.89
C ASP A 86 1.16 -18.31 91.71
N GLY A 87 0.26 -18.49 90.75
CA GLY A 87 -0.89 -17.61 90.49
C GLY A 87 -2.10 -17.89 91.37
N GLY A 88 -2.02 -18.94 92.26
CA GLY A 88 -3.10 -19.47 93.04
C GLY A 88 -3.37 -20.97 92.72
N ALA A 89 -4.23 -21.60 93.54
CA ALA A 89 -4.55 -23.02 93.34
C ALA A 89 -5.14 -23.32 91.97
N GLY A 90 -4.53 -24.25 91.26
CA GLY A 90 -4.95 -24.66 89.93
C GLY A 90 -4.68 -23.62 88.82
N THR A 91 -3.84 -22.63 89.05
CA THR A 91 -3.56 -21.55 88.07
C THR A 91 -2.12 -21.58 87.58
N SER A 92 -1.85 -20.77 86.58
CA SER A 92 -0.51 -20.51 86.06
C SER A 92 -0.18 -19.02 86.13
N LYS A 93 1.07 -18.69 86.44
CA LYS A 93 1.60 -17.32 86.49
C LYS A 93 2.86 -17.20 85.65
N GLU A 94 2.92 -16.13 84.87
CA GLU A 94 4.05 -15.85 84.00
C GLU A 94 4.92 -14.72 84.56
N TYR A 95 6.22 -14.91 84.38
CA TYR A 95 7.24 -13.90 84.66
C TYR A 95 8.11 -13.70 83.47
N VAL A 96 7.89 -12.58 82.73
CA VAL A 96 8.72 -12.24 81.57
C VAL A 96 10.08 -11.77 82.09
N LEU A 97 11.13 -12.42 81.61
CA LEU A 97 12.50 -12.07 81.93
C LEU A 97 13.05 -11.05 80.99
N GLN A 98 12.94 -11.34 79.71
CA GLN A 98 13.51 -10.52 78.67
C GLN A 98 12.61 -10.47 77.42
N ASN A 99 12.71 -9.35 76.72
CA ASN A 99 12.25 -9.22 75.31
C ASN A 99 13.42 -8.70 74.46
N GLY A 100 13.62 -9.28 73.32
CA GLY A 100 14.66 -8.89 72.39
C GLY A 100 14.17 -8.83 70.99
N SER A 101 14.99 -8.30 70.10
CA SER A 101 14.74 -8.35 68.66
C SER A 101 16.06 -8.28 67.88
N PHE A 102 16.07 -8.93 66.74
CA PHE A 102 17.18 -8.86 65.78
C PHE A 102 16.65 -8.98 64.36
N THR A 103 17.45 -8.54 63.39
CA THR A 103 17.08 -8.57 61.97
C THR A 103 17.75 -9.76 61.29
N VAL A 104 17.01 -10.39 60.40
CA VAL A 104 17.49 -11.47 59.52
C VAL A 104 17.20 -11.08 58.07
N ASP A 105 18.24 -11.00 57.27
CA ASP A 105 18.10 -10.78 55.83
C ASP A 105 17.65 -12.08 55.13
N HIS A 106 16.78 -11.94 54.14
CA HIS A 106 16.38 -13.03 53.30
C HIS A 106 17.29 -13.13 52.08
N ASP A 107 17.45 -14.34 51.53
CA ASP A 107 18.20 -14.59 50.31
C ASP A 107 17.47 -13.99 49.08
N SER A 108 18.09 -14.13 47.91
CA SER A 108 17.51 -13.64 46.62
C SER A 108 16.17 -14.30 46.27
N ASN A 109 15.86 -15.46 46.84
CA ASN A 109 14.61 -16.18 46.66
C ASN A 109 13.60 -15.85 47.75
N GLY A 110 13.96 -15.01 48.73
CA GLY A 110 13.10 -14.60 49.82
C GLY A 110 13.06 -15.56 51.01
N ASN A 111 13.94 -16.55 51.06
CA ASN A 111 14.04 -17.47 52.18
C ASN A 111 14.98 -16.93 53.27
N ALA A 112 14.65 -17.18 54.50
CA ALA A 112 15.52 -16.85 55.60
C ALA A 112 15.48 -17.89 56.72
N SER A 113 16.64 -18.08 57.31
CA SER A 113 16.80 -18.89 58.50
C SER A 113 17.84 -18.23 59.41
N SER A 114 17.76 -18.49 60.68
CA SER A 114 18.71 -17.99 61.67
C SER A 114 18.81 -18.92 62.82
N LYS A 115 19.65 -18.55 63.74
CA LYS A 115 19.81 -19.28 64.98
C LYS A 115 19.43 -18.39 66.17
N VAL A 116 18.63 -18.92 67.12
CA VAL A 116 18.31 -18.27 68.35
C VAL A 116 19.10 -18.99 69.47
N HIS A 117 20.09 -18.30 69.97
CA HIS A 117 20.84 -18.74 71.13
C HIS A 117 20.08 -18.28 72.38
N TYR A 118 19.92 -19.17 73.30
CA TYR A 118 19.36 -18.83 74.64
C TYR A 118 20.09 -19.57 75.70
N TRP A 119 20.11 -18.97 76.90
CA TRP A 119 20.62 -19.60 78.12
C TRP A 119 19.80 -19.15 79.29
N PHE A 120 19.81 -20.00 80.28
CA PHE A 120 19.19 -19.77 81.61
C PHE A 120 20.08 -20.34 82.68
N ASN A 121 20.30 -19.57 83.69
CA ASN A 121 21.04 -20.00 84.92
C ASN A 121 20.30 -19.54 86.15
N GLY A 122 19.94 -20.45 86.97
CA GLY A 122 19.34 -20.18 88.30
C GLY A 122 20.33 -20.58 89.38
N THR A 123 20.75 -19.62 90.21
CA THR A 123 21.63 -19.85 91.31
C THR A 123 20.79 -19.89 92.57
N TYR A 124 20.81 -21.01 93.33
CA TYR A 124 19.95 -21.25 94.45
C TYR A 124 20.74 -21.54 95.74
N THR A 125 20.24 -21.01 96.84
CA THR A 125 20.81 -21.20 98.23
C THR A 125 20.03 -22.20 99.06
N GLY A 126 19.16 -23.03 98.48
CA GLY A 126 18.30 -24.00 99.19
C GLY A 126 18.15 -25.33 98.43
N ALA A 127 17.04 -26.08 98.70
CA ALA A 127 16.83 -27.47 98.30
C ALA A 127 16.54 -27.76 96.78
N ILE A 128 16.56 -26.75 95.95
CA ILE A 128 16.12 -26.90 94.58
C ILE A 128 17.27 -27.17 93.58
N GLY A 129 18.50 -26.98 93.95
CA GLY A 129 19.62 -27.07 92.97
C GLY A 129 19.72 -25.85 92.02
N SER A 130 20.77 -25.80 91.25
CA SER A 130 21.02 -24.70 90.28
C SER A 130 20.70 -25.13 88.87
N PRO A 131 19.47 -24.93 88.36
CA PRO A 131 19.10 -25.33 87.02
C PRO A 131 19.82 -24.44 86.05
N THR A 132 20.52 -25.06 85.11
CA THR A 132 21.17 -24.36 83.94
C THR A 132 20.70 -24.97 82.64
N ASN A 133 20.52 -24.13 81.68
CA ASN A 133 20.19 -24.57 80.33
C ASN A 133 20.78 -23.60 79.32
N THR A 134 21.50 -24.10 78.33
CA THR A 134 22.04 -23.35 77.24
C THR A 134 21.76 -24.13 75.97
N ASN A 135 21.20 -23.52 74.95
CA ASN A 135 20.93 -24.18 73.70
C ASN A 135 20.86 -23.22 72.55
N ILE A 136 20.87 -23.79 71.35
CA ILE A 136 20.71 -23.09 70.05
C ILE A 136 19.55 -23.75 69.32
N VAL A 137 18.61 -22.94 68.90
CA VAL A 137 17.49 -23.39 68.06
C VAL A 137 17.63 -22.80 66.66
N ASP A 138 17.68 -23.66 65.62
CA ASP A 138 17.59 -23.24 64.28
C ASP A 138 16.13 -22.87 63.99
N ILE A 139 15.94 -21.65 63.45
CA ILE A 139 14.63 -21.12 63.03
C ILE A 139 14.54 -20.90 61.55
N SER A 140 13.38 -21.10 60.99
CA SER A 140 13.02 -20.67 59.64
C SER A 140 11.93 -19.60 59.71
N LEU A 141 12.00 -18.64 58.80
CA LEU A 141 11.08 -17.50 58.74
C LEU A 141 10.14 -17.65 57.54
N PRO A 142 8.96 -17.00 57.57
CA PRO A 142 8.09 -16.94 56.41
C PRO A 142 8.83 -16.40 55.21
N ASN A 143 8.64 -17.02 54.03
CA ASN A 143 9.21 -16.59 52.77
C ASN A 143 8.65 -15.22 52.36
N ILE A 144 9.51 -14.35 51.84
CA ILE A 144 9.12 -13.13 51.13
C ILE A 144 9.16 -13.44 49.64
N ASP A 145 8.02 -13.51 48.96
CA ASP A 145 7.96 -13.83 47.55
C ASP A 145 8.76 -12.80 46.71
N ARG A 146 9.92 -13.25 46.20
CA ARG A 146 10.84 -12.47 45.36
C ARG A 146 10.66 -12.79 43.89
N THR A 147 9.70 -13.63 43.49
CA THR A 147 9.42 -13.92 42.10
C THR A 147 8.99 -12.63 41.39
N ALA A 148 9.56 -12.41 40.21
CA ALA A 148 9.19 -11.25 39.38
C ALA A 148 7.69 -11.34 39.04
N PRO A 149 6.88 -10.36 39.43
CA PRO A 149 5.45 -10.42 39.18
C PRO A 149 5.16 -10.31 37.70
N LYS A 150 3.99 -10.76 37.28
CA LYS A 150 3.59 -10.80 35.85
C LYS A 150 2.50 -9.75 35.60
N ALA A 151 2.79 -8.80 34.73
CA ALA A 151 1.79 -7.92 34.11
C ALA A 151 1.37 -8.48 32.73
N THR A 152 0.21 -8.07 32.23
CA THR A 152 -0.29 -8.45 30.91
C THR A 152 -0.72 -7.23 30.12
N ILE A 153 -0.60 -7.32 28.80
CA ILE A 153 -1.07 -6.30 27.87
C ILE A 153 -2.08 -6.96 26.92
N SER A 154 -3.19 -6.27 26.68
CA SER A 154 -4.28 -6.69 25.80
C SER A 154 -4.88 -5.48 25.08
N ASN A 155 -5.87 -5.72 24.20
CA ASN A 155 -6.63 -4.68 23.49
C ASN A 155 -5.73 -3.62 22.82
N ILE A 156 -4.70 -4.08 22.10
CA ILE A 156 -3.79 -3.20 21.39
C ILE A 156 -4.49 -2.61 20.17
N GLY A 157 -4.45 -1.29 20.02
CA GLY A 157 -5.02 -0.60 18.88
C GLY A 157 -4.29 0.70 18.55
N SER A 158 -4.67 1.30 17.42
CA SER A 158 -4.09 2.56 16.96
C SER A 158 -5.07 3.35 16.11
N THR A 159 -4.87 4.67 16.06
CA THR A 159 -5.39 5.59 15.06
C THR A 159 -4.23 6.08 14.18
N TYR A 160 -4.44 7.14 13.41
CA TYR A 160 -3.35 7.72 12.61
C TYR A 160 -2.27 8.45 13.43
N ASN A 161 -2.59 8.92 14.64
CA ASN A 161 -1.66 9.66 15.50
C ASN A 161 -1.63 9.19 16.95
N THR A 162 -2.31 8.10 17.27
CA THR A 162 -2.32 7.51 18.59
C THR A 162 -2.14 6.00 18.54
N MET A 163 -1.66 5.44 19.65
CA MET A 163 -1.73 4.02 19.91
C MET A 163 -2.13 3.80 21.36
N TYR A 164 -2.79 2.70 21.66
CA TYR A 164 -3.25 2.37 22.98
C TYR A 164 -3.18 0.87 23.26
N CYS A 165 -3.11 0.57 24.55
CA CYS A 165 -3.24 -0.81 25.02
C CYS A 165 -3.93 -0.84 26.38
N THR A 166 -4.51 -1.98 26.73
CA THR A 166 -5.02 -2.25 28.08
C THR A 166 -3.95 -3.01 28.86
N ILE A 167 -3.59 -2.50 30.02
CA ILE A 167 -2.60 -3.08 30.93
C ILE A 167 -3.35 -3.63 32.16
N SER A 168 -3.05 -4.87 32.54
CA SER A 168 -3.55 -5.49 33.74
C SER A 168 -2.38 -5.93 34.64
N VAL A 169 -2.40 -5.50 35.89
CA VAL A 169 -1.37 -5.76 36.88
C VAL A 169 -2.04 -6.41 38.09
N PRO A 170 -1.73 -7.67 38.44
CA PRO A 170 -2.38 -8.40 39.55
C PRO A 170 -1.81 -8.05 40.93
N PHE A 171 -1.25 -6.86 41.07
CA PHE A 171 -0.65 -6.38 42.34
C PHE A 171 -0.67 -4.86 42.38
N GLU A 172 -0.62 -4.29 43.60
CA GLU A 172 -0.48 -2.85 43.78
C GLU A 172 0.91 -2.36 43.37
N SER A 173 0.98 -1.25 42.61
CA SER A 173 2.20 -0.60 42.17
C SER A 173 2.07 0.93 42.25
N GLU A 174 3.04 1.57 42.84
CA GLU A 174 3.18 3.04 42.90
C GLU A 174 4.41 3.51 42.16
N GLU A 175 5.42 2.65 42.02
CA GLU A 175 6.60 2.85 41.19
C GLU A 175 6.47 2.04 39.92
N ASN A 176 6.36 2.71 38.81
CA ASN A 176 6.23 2.08 37.49
C ASN A 176 6.90 2.92 36.42
N GLN A 177 7.37 2.26 35.40
CA GLN A 177 8.16 2.88 34.33
C GLN A 177 7.72 2.41 32.96
N TRP A 178 7.86 3.31 32.01
CA TRP A 178 7.66 3.02 30.60
C TRP A 178 8.91 3.37 29.78
N SER A 179 9.04 2.78 28.60
CA SER A 179 10.15 3.01 27.69
C SER A 179 9.72 2.85 26.22
N ARG A 180 10.41 3.53 25.31
CA ARG A 180 10.26 3.36 23.86
C ARG A 180 11.26 2.37 23.27
N ASP A 181 12.38 2.16 23.93
CA ASP A 181 13.50 1.35 23.43
C ASP A 181 13.79 0.11 24.30
N GLY A 182 13.10 -0.02 25.44
CA GLY A 182 13.33 -1.08 26.43
C GLY A 182 14.63 -0.92 27.21
N LYS A 183 15.36 0.18 27.04
CA LYS A 183 16.66 0.46 27.68
C LYS A 183 16.61 1.70 28.56
N THR A 184 16.09 2.79 28.02
CA THR A 184 15.92 4.07 28.72
C THR A 184 14.52 4.12 29.32
N TRP A 185 14.43 4.24 30.63
CA TRP A 185 13.18 4.16 31.38
C TRP A 185 12.78 5.53 31.93
N THR A 186 11.51 5.85 31.78
CA THR A 186 10.89 7.06 32.33
C THR A 186 9.91 6.66 33.44
N ASP A 187 10.01 7.33 34.57
CA ASP A 187 9.08 7.13 35.69
C ASP A 187 7.68 7.61 35.25
N TRP A 188 6.69 6.75 35.52
CA TRP A 188 5.31 7.05 35.18
C TRP A 188 4.51 7.58 36.37
N ASN A 189 4.93 7.16 37.62
CA ASN A 189 4.36 7.59 38.90
C ASN A 189 2.83 7.43 38.97
N LYS A 190 2.30 6.39 38.31
CA LYS A 190 0.87 6.10 38.29
C LYS A 190 0.53 5.14 39.41
N VAL A 191 -0.46 5.50 40.25
CA VAL A 191 -0.97 4.57 41.26
C VAL A 191 -1.82 3.51 40.58
N ILE A 192 -1.40 2.25 40.67
CA ILE A 192 -2.06 1.10 40.06
C ILE A 192 -2.60 0.21 41.17
N LYS A 193 -3.89 -0.07 41.12
CA LYS A 193 -4.56 -1.02 42.01
C LYS A 193 -4.49 -2.42 41.42
N ALA A 194 -4.35 -3.42 42.28
CA ALA A 194 -4.37 -4.81 41.88
C ALA A 194 -5.65 -5.16 41.08
N ASP A 195 -5.50 -5.97 40.08
CA ASP A 195 -6.60 -6.53 39.24
C ASP A 195 -7.56 -5.50 38.64
N THR A 196 -7.09 -4.25 38.52
CA THR A 196 -7.86 -3.17 37.90
C THR A 196 -7.22 -2.82 36.57
N PRO A 197 -7.71 -3.36 35.45
CA PRO A 197 -7.18 -3.01 34.12
C PRO A 197 -7.38 -1.53 33.78
N PHE A 198 -6.42 -0.93 33.12
CA PHE A 198 -6.49 0.46 32.67
C PHE A 198 -5.94 0.59 31.26
N VAL A 199 -6.39 1.62 30.54
CA VAL A 199 -5.92 1.92 29.19
C VAL A 199 -4.80 2.95 29.27
N ASP A 200 -3.69 2.66 28.59
CA ASP A 200 -2.67 3.66 28.29
C ASP A 200 -2.74 4.06 26.84
N THR A 201 -2.62 5.36 26.58
CA THR A 201 -2.73 5.95 25.25
C THR A 201 -1.55 6.87 24.98
N TRP A 202 -0.84 6.59 23.91
CA TRP A 202 0.22 7.45 23.39
C TRP A 202 -0.34 8.31 22.27
N THR A 203 -0.07 9.62 22.31
CA THR A 203 -0.59 10.62 21.38
C THR A 203 0.55 11.34 20.65
N GLY A 204 0.22 12.11 19.60
CA GLY A 204 1.21 12.88 18.85
C GLY A 204 2.17 12.01 18.04
N LEU A 205 1.76 10.82 17.65
CA LEU A 205 2.56 9.88 16.88
C LEU A 205 2.46 10.18 15.38
N ASN A 206 3.50 9.84 14.63
CA ASN A 206 3.49 9.95 13.18
C ASN A 206 2.62 8.84 12.56
N PRO A 207 1.84 9.14 11.53
CA PRO A 207 1.07 8.14 10.79
C PRO A 207 1.93 7.06 10.14
N ASN A 208 1.33 5.91 9.88
CA ASN A 208 1.96 4.75 9.23
C ASN A 208 3.33 4.38 9.83
N THR A 209 3.48 4.58 11.13
CA THR A 209 4.76 4.38 11.81
C THR A 209 4.61 3.32 12.88
N LYS A 210 5.56 2.39 12.92
CA LYS A 210 5.61 1.32 13.91
C LYS A 210 6.25 1.83 15.20
N TYR A 211 5.55 1.65 16.32
CA TYR A 211 6.02 1.98 17.65
C TYR A 211 5.97 0.75 18.55
N THR A 212 6.91 0.68 19.50
CA THR A 212 6.91 -0.33 20.54
C THR A 212 6.97 0.37 21.90
N GLY A 213 6.09 -0.02 22.80
CA GLY A 213 6.07 0.44 24.17
C GLY A 213 6.44 -0.69 25.12
N TYR A 214 7.24 -0.37 26.12
CA TYR A 214 7.69 -1.30 27.15
C TYR A 214 7.27 -0.76 28.51
N TYR A 215 6.83 -1.65 29.40
CA TYR A 215 6.42 -1.30 30.74
C TYR A 215 7.01 -2.26 31.77
N ARG A 216 7.29 -1.74 32.94
CA ARG A 216 7.62 -2.53 34.12
C ARG A 216 7.00 -1.89 35.37
N PHE A 217 6.62 -2.73 36.31
CA PHE A 217 5.86 -2.35 37.48
C PHE A 217 6.54 -2.91 38.73
N LYS A 218 6.73 -2.09 39.74
CA LYS A 218 7.33 -2.51 40.98
C LYS A 218 6.22 -2.89 41.97
N ARG A 219 6.24 -4.11 42.47
CA ARG A 219 5.26 -4.57 43.47
C ARG A 219 5.41 -3.78 44.78
N LYS A 220 4.36 -3.08 45.18
CA LYS A 220 4.38 -2.24 46.40
C LYS A 220 4.76 -3.03 47.65
N TYR A 221 4.22 -4.24 47.81
CA TYR A 221 4.44 -5.06 48.97
C TYR A 221 5.91 -5.41 49.22
N ASN A 222 6.70 -5.72 48.22
CA ASN A 222 8.06 -6.26 48.38
C ASN A 222 9.12 -5.59 47.48
N GLY A 223 8.77 -4.54 46.77
CA GLY A 223 9.69 -3.79 45.93
C GLY A 223 10.24 -4.54 44.70
N VAL A 224 9.68 -5.70 44.37
CA VAL A 224 10.16 -6.50 43.21
C VAL A 224 9.59 -5.97 41.93
N TRP A 225 10.45 -5.71 40.94
CA TRP A 225 10.05 -5.34 39.59
C TRP A 225 9.43 -6.52 38.86
N SER A 226 8.37 -6.25 38.08
CA SER A 226 7.82 -7.20 37.14
C SER A 226 8.82 -7.51 36.02
N LYS A 227 8.62 -8.63 35.34
CA LYS A 227 9.19 -8.78 33.99
C LYS A 227 8.68 -7.66 33.11
N THR A 228 9.54 -7.17 32.25
CA THR A 228 9.15 -6.19 31.22
C THR A 228 8.09 -6.80 30.28
N VAL A 229 7.00 -6.08 30.10
CA VAL A 229 5.98 -6.37 29.12
C VAL A 229 6.02 -5.33 28.02
N ASN A 230 5.70 -5.71 26.82
CA ASN A 230 5.72 -4.80 25.68
C ASN A 230 4.48 -4.98 24.80
N PHE A 231 4.21 -3.97 24.01
CA PHE A 231 3.27 -4.03 22.92
C PHE A 231 3.85 -3.30 21.70
N THR A 232 3.40 -3.70 20.54
CA THR A 232 3.77 -3.06 19.29
C THR A 232 2.51 -2.77 18.49
N ALA A 233 2.42 -1.57 17.96
CA ALA A 233 1.37 -1.19 17.02
C ALA A 233 1.95 -0.31 15.91
N THR A 234 1.31 -0.35 14.76
CA THR A 234 1.56 0.59 13.67
C THR A 234 0.40 1.57 13.63
N THR A 235 0.68 2.86 13.68
CA THR A 235 -0.34 3.88 13.49
C THR A 235 -0.96 3.74 12.11
N LYS A 236 -2.25 4.00 12.01
CA LYS A 236 -2.97 3.93 10.72
C LYS A 236 -2.55 5.07 9.80
N TYR A 237 -2.90 4.95 8.55
CA TYR A 237 -2.86 6.11 7.67
C TYR A 237 -3.92 7.14 8.08
N PRO A 238 -3.70 8.43 7.82
CA PRO A 238 -4.78 9.42 7.91
C PRO A 238 -5.87 9.13 6.89
N ASN A 239 -6.92 9.91 6.87
CA ASN A 239 -7.90 9.83 5.80
C ASN A 239 -7.23 10.14 4.45
N ALA A 240 -7.51 9.30 3.46
CA ALA A 240 -7.03 9.52 2.10
C ALA A 240 -7.52 10.87 1.56
N PRO A 241 -6.82 11.49 0.61
CA PRO A 241 -7.26 12.71 -0.03
C PRO A 241 -8.67 12.57 -0.62
N SER A 242 -9.45 13.66 -0.61
CA SER A 242 -10.79 13.66 -1.21
C SER A 242 -10.72 13.61 -2.73
N LYS A 243 -11.76 13.06 -3.34
CA LYS A 243 -11.92 13.02 -4.80
C LYS A 243 -12.22 14.42 -5.32
N GLY A 244 -11.49 14.85 -6.36
CA GLY A 244 -11.77 16.06 -7.13
C GLY A 244 -12.60 15.79 -8.39
N SER A 245 -12.47 16.70 -9.35
CA SER A 245 -13.14 16.68 -10.65
C SER A 245 -12.14 16.84 -11.78
N VAL A 246 -12.53 16.39 -12.98
CA VAL A 246 -11.79 16.56 -14.24
C VAL A 246 -12.68 17.30 -15.22
N SER A 247 -12.11 18.29 -15.87
CA SER A 247 -12.71 19.01 -17.00
C SER A 247 -11.90 18.76 -18.27
N LEU A 248 -12.59 18.86 -19.41
CA LEU A 248 -12.02 18.65 -20.73
C LEU A 248 -12.16 19.92 -21.53
N SER A 249 -11.12 20.28 -22.28
CA SER A 249 -11.14 21.39 -23.21
C SER A 249 -10.27 21.08 -24.43
N SER A 250 -10.51 21.82 -25.53
CA SER A 250 -9.65 21.78 -26.74
C SER A 250 -9.40 20.36 -27.28
N VAL A 251 -10.47 19.60 -27.54
CA VAL A 251 -10.37 18.31 -28.23
C VAL A 251 -10.15 18.56 -29.72
N THR A 252 -9.13 17.94 -30.27
CA THR A 252 -8.80 17.94 -31.70
C THR A 252 -8.81 16.51 -32.26
N SER A 253 -8.35 16.31 -33.48
CA SER A 253 -8.19 14.98 -34.08
C SER A 253 -7.06 14.17 -33.43
N ASN A 254 -6.03 14.81 -32.87
CA ASN A 254 -4.85 14.17 -32.34
C ASN A 254 -4.47 14.59 -30.92
N SER A 255 -5.24 15.47 -30.30
CA SER A 255 -4.94 15.95 -28.95
C SER A 255 -6.18 16.29 -28.13
N ALA A 256 -6.00 16.38 -26.80
CA ALA A 256 -7.01 16.91 -25.88
C ALA A 256 -6.33 17.55 -24.68
N LYS A 257 -6.86 18.68 -24.19
CA LYS A 257 -6.43 19.29 -22.94
C LYS A 257 -7.37 18.91 -21.81
N VAL A 258 -6.82 18.29 -20.77
CA VAL A 258 -7.53 17.93 -19.54
C VAL A 258 -7.03 18.80 -18.40
N SER A 259 -7.94 19.19 -17.50
CA SER A 259 -7.62 19.95 -16.29
C SER A 259 -8.37 19.36 -15.11
N TRP A 260 -7.83 19.47 -13.90
CA TRP A 260 -8.45 18.93 -12.70
C TRP A 260 -8.34 19.86 -11.51
N SER A 261 -9.31 19.75 -10.59
CA SER A 261 -9.42 20.58 -9.41
C SER A 261 -10.27 19.91 -8.34
N GLY A 262 -10.42 20.59 -7.18
CA GLY A 262 -11.33 20.16 -6.12
C GLY A 262 -10.86 18.95 -5.32
N PHE A 263 -9.61 18.52 -5.46
CA PHE A 263 -9.00 17.57 -4.55
C PHE A 263 -8.56 18.27 -3.27
N SER A 264 -8.68 17.63 -2.12
CA SER A 264 -8.15 18.15 -0.86
C SER A 264 -7.42 17.05 -0.09
N LEU A 265 -6.40 17.44 0.66
CA LEU A 265 -5.65 16.54 1.52
C LEU A 265 -6.52 16.00 2.65
N GLY A 266 -6.25 14.78 3.08
CA GLY A 266 -6.71 14.25 4.35
C GLY A 266 -6.02 14.90 5.54
N GLU A 267 -6.54 14.62 6.74
CA GLU A 267 -5.93 15.09 7.98
C GLU A 267 -4.47 14.68 8.08
N MET A 268 -3.62 15.53 8.64
CA MET A 268 -2.18 15.32 8.86
C MET A 268 -1.32 15.22 7.58
N ALA A 269 -1.91 15.15 6.42
CA ALA A 269 -1.15 15.21 5.17
C ALA A 269 -0.75 16.67 4.89
N THR A 270 0.51 16.88 4.54
CA THR A 270 1.10 18.21 4.33
C THR A 270 1.59 18.43 2.91
N ASP A 271 1.65 17.35 2.12
CA ASP A 271 2.12 17.38 0.74
C ASP A 271 1.39 16.33 -0.11
N TYR A 272 1.44 16.52 -1.43
CA TYR A 272 0.76 15.65 -2.39
C TYR A 272 1.45 15.68 -3.75
N SER A 273 1.09 14.73 -4.61
CA SER A 273 1.27 14.82 -6.05
C SER A 273 0.01 14.36 -6.76
N TYR A 274 -0.15 14.78 -8.03
CA TYR A 274 -1.19 14.22 -8.88
C TYR A 274 -0.62 13.08 -9.72
N GLN A 275 -1.42 12.06 -9.92
CA GLN A 275 -1.11 10.97 -10.82
C GLN A 275 -2.22 10.80 -11.83
N THR A 276 -1.83 10.54 -13.08
CA THR A 276 -2.75 10.32 -14.20
C THR A 276 -2.63 8.93 -14.77
N SER A 277 -3.71 8.44 -15.37
CA SER A 277 -3.77 7.13 -16.00
C SER A 277 -4.84 7.09 -17.10
N ASN A 278 -4.71 6.18 -18.05
CA ASN A 278 -5.73 5.87 -19.05
C ASN A 278 -6.44 4.53 -18.77
N ASP A 279 -5.90 3.67 -17.89
CA ASP A 279 -6.38 2.30 -17.64
C ASP A 279 -6.60 1.98 -16.14
N LYS A 280 -6.27 2.90 -15.24
CA LYS A 280 -6.24 2.73 -13.77
C LYS A 280 -5.20 1.72 -13.26
N LYS A 281 -4.40 1.14 -14.12
CA LYS A 281 -3.38 0.15 -13.74
C LYS A 281 -2.00 0.79 -13.63
N LYS A 282 -1.61 1.53 -14.66
CA LYS A 282 -0.36 2.28 -14.67
C LYS A 282 -0.64 3.75 -14.42
N TRP A 283 0.06 4.32 -13.45
CA TRP A 283 -0.08 5.72 -13.05
C TRP A 283 1.21 6.48 -13.31
N THR A 284 1.10 7.67 -13.87
CA THR A 284 2.21 8.58 -14.14
C THR A 284 2.10 9.78 -13.21
N ASP A 285 3.18 10.11 -12.52
CA ASP A 285 3.25 11.27 -11.63
C ASP A 285 3.30 12.56 -12.46
N GLN A 286 2.48 13.52 -12.06
CA GLN A 286 2.37 14.86 -12.66
C GLN A 286 2.82 15.96 -11.67
N GLY A 287 3.34 15.58 -10.51
CA GLY A 287 3.70 16.53 -9.44
C GLY A 287 2.51 17.38 -9.04
N LYS A 288 2.68 18.71 -9.08
CA LYS A 288 1.65 19.70 -8.72
C LYS A 288 0.85 20.22 -9.91
N ALA A 289 1.10 19.74 -11.10
CA ALA A 289 0.37 20.19 -12.29
C ALA A 289 -1.14 19.93 -12.14
N THR A 290 -1.94 20.87 -12.62
CA THR A 290 -3.41 20.81 -12.58
C THR A 290 -4.03 20.65 -13.98
N SER A 291 -3.20 20.48 -15.00
CA SER A 291 -3.62 20.22 -16.38
C SER A 291 -2.56 19.44 -17.14
N LEU A 292 -2.99 18.76 -18.19
CA LEU A 292 -2.15 18.00 -19.11
C LEU A 292 -2.72 18.10 -20.52
N THR A 293 -1.85 18.29 -21.51
CA THR A 293 -2.21 18.11 -22.91
C THR A 293 -1.84 16.69 -23.32
N LEU A 294 -2.82 15.95 -23.76
CA LEU A 294 -2.65 14.62 -24.36
C LEU A 294 -2.37 14.83 -25.84
N SER A 295 -1.26 14.31 -26.36
CA SER A 295 -0.84 14.38 -27.76
C SER A 295 -0.80 12.99 -28.39
N ASP A 296 -0.57 12.96 -29.71
CA ASP A 296 -0.40 11.73 -30.50
C ASP A 296 -1.58 10.76 -30.37
N LEU A 297 -2.77 11.31 -30.18
CA LEU A 297 -4.01 10.55 -30.14
C LEU A 297 -4.45 10.19 -31.56
N LYS A 298 -5.09 9.05 -31.70
CA LYS A 298 -5.70 8.65 -32.98
C LYS A 298 -7.01 9.39 -33.19
N PRO A 299 -7.31 9.86 -34.41
CA PRO A 299 -8.59 10.48 -34.72
C PRO A 299 -9.77 9.53 -34.51
N ASN A 300 -10.95 10.11 -34.29
CA ASN A 300 -12.22 9.41 -34.11
C ASN A 300 -12.13 8.25 -33.14
N THR A 301 -11.34 8.42 -32.08
CA THR A 301 -11.07 7.35 -31.09
C THR A 301 -11.52 7.78 -29.71
N ASN A 302 -12.18 6.88 -29.00
CA ASN A 302 -12.62 7.13 -27.63
C ASN A 302 -11.49 6.88 -26.64
N TYR A 303 -11.25 7.84 -25.76
CA TYR A 303 -10.26 7.80 -24.69
C TYR A 303 -10.90 7.96 -23.32
N LYS A 304 -10.32 7.30 -22.33
CA LYS A 304 -10.62 7.52 -20.91
C LYS A 304 -9.40 8.10 -20.22
N PHE A 305 -9.63 9.06 -19.36
CA PHE A 305 -8.60 9.71 -18.58
C PHE A 305 -8.99 9.69 -17.10
N TYR A 306 -8.03 9.38 -16.26
CA TYR A 306 -8.19 9.30 -14.82
C TYR A 306 -7.11 10.13 -14.15
N VAL A 307 -7.46 10.80 -13.07
CA VAL A 307 -6.54 11.51 -12.20
C VAL A 307 -6.87 11.23 -10.76
N ARG A 308 -5.85 11.12 -9.93
CA ARG A 308 -5.95 11.01 -8.47
C ARG A 308 -4.89 11.89 -7.81
N MET A 309 -5.17 12.34 -6.60
CA MET A 309 -4.18 12.93 -5.72
C MET A 309 -3.57 11.82 -4.86
N VAL A 310 -2.27 11.87 -4.63
CA VAL A 310 -1.56 10.98 -3.69
C VAL A 310 -0.87 11.86 -2.67
N ASP A 311 -1.10 11.59 -1.39
CA ASP A 311 -0.50 12.35 -0.30
C ASP A 311 0.94 11.90 0.02
N ASN A 312 1.59 12.62 0.94
CA ASN A 312 2.95 12.31 1.40
C ASN A 312 3.06 11.00 2.20
N TYR A 313 1.95 10.33 2.51
CA TYR A 313 1.90 8.98 3.09
C TYR A 313 1.70 7.89 2.03
N GLY A 314 1.59 8.27 0.76
CA GLY A 314 1.37 7.35 -0.35
C GLY A 314 -0.09 6.93 -0.53
N GLN A 315 -1.05 7.56 0.15
CA GLN A 315 -2.46 7.23 0.03
C GLN A 315 -3.10 7.95 -1.17
N PRO A 316 -3.70 7.22 -2.11
CA PRO A 316 -4.40 7.83 -3.23
C PRO A 316 -5.83 8.21 -2.87
N SER A 317 -6.31 9.32 -3.41
CA SER A 317 -7.74 9.61 -3.48
C SER A 317 -8.47 8.62 -4.39
N LEU A 318 -9.80 8.60 -4.31
CA LEU A 318 -10.59 8.04 -5.40
C LEU A 318 -10.28 8.79 -6.70
N ALA A 319 -10.14 8.05 -7.81
CA ALA A 319 -9.85 8.65 -9.11
C ALA A 319 -11.06 9.40 -9.65
N ALA A 320 -10.82 10.65 -10.04
CA ALA A 320 -11.73 11.38 -10.94
C ALA A 320 -11.48 10.95 -12.37
N SER A 321 -12.48 11.03 -13.24
CA SER A 321 -12.34 10.58 -14.62
C SER A 321 -13.22 11.37 -15.58
N THR A 322 -12.77 11.41 -16.82
CA THR A 322 -13.54 11.87 -17.98
C THR A 322 -13.32 10.93 -19.15
N SER A 323 -14.19 10.99 -20.13
CA SER A 323 -14.02 10.30 -21.42
C SER A 323 -14.35 11.27 -22.55
N PHE A 324 -13.67 11.10 -23.68
CA PHE A 324 -13.86 11.92 -24.85
C PHE A 324 -13.53 11.11 -26.11
N THR A 325 -14.07 11.56 -27.22
CA THR A 325 -13.70 11.04 -28.55
C THR A 325 -12.98 12.16 -29.28
N THR A 326 -11.80 11.88 -29.82
CA THR A 326 -11.08 12.80 -30.70
C THR A 326 -11.89 13.09 -31.95
N LEU A 327 -11.71 14.27 -32.49
CA LEU A 327 -12.40 14.66 -33.73
C LEU A 327 -11.83 13.88 -34.93
N ASN A 328 -12.57 13.90 -36.04
CA ASN A 328 -11.99 13.52 -37.31
C ASN A 328 -10.91 14.53 -37.70
N PRO A 329 -9.93 14.15 -38.54
CA PRO A 329 -9.00 15.13 -39.13
C PRO A 329 -9.76 16.17 -39.94
N GLU A 330 -9.15 17.31 -40.15
CA GLU A 330 -9.65 18.26 -41.12
C GLU A 330 -9.75 17.62 -42.50
N LYS A 331 -10.70 18.12 -43.36
CA LYS A 331 -10.86 17.62 -44.69
C LYS A 331 -9.55 17.66 -45.48
N PRO A 332 -9.31 16.72 -46.42
CA PRO A 332 -8.12 16.71 -47.23
C PRO A 332 -7.95 17.99 -48.06
N ASN A 333 -6.71 18.33 -48.37
CA ASN A 333 -6.38 19.47 -49.21
C ASN A 333 -6.62 19.13 -50.65
N VAL A 334 -7.11 20.11 -51.39
CA VAL A 334 -7.31 20.01 -52.86
C VAL A 334 -5.99 20.06 -53.59
N GLY A 335 -5.85 19.25 -54.64
CA GLY A 335 -4.72 19.25 -55.57
C GLY A 335 -5.03 19.94 -56.87
N GLY A 336 -4.29 19.56 -57.90
CA GLY A 336 -4.49 20.03 -59.29
C GLY A 336 -4.75 18.88 -60.24
N ILE A 337 -5.30 19.21 -61.42
CA ILE A 337 -5.52 18.28 -62.55
C ILE A 337 -4.76 18.78 -63.75
N GLU A 338 -4.12 17.88 -64.46
CA GLU A 338 -3.49 18.12 -65.75
C GLU A 338 -4.13 17.24 -66.80
N CYS A 339 -4.50 17.89 -67.96
CA CYS A 339 -4.91 17.17 -69.14
C CYS A 339 -3.65 16.85 -69.97
N THR A 340 -3.29 15.58 -70.07
CA THR A 340 -2.05 15.17 -70.71
C THR A 340 -2.26 14.87 -72.17
N ARG A 341 -3.47 14.49 -72.56
CA ARG A 341 -3.79 14.20 -73.95
C ARG A 341 -5.30 14.25 -74.21
N LEU A 342 -5.71 14.88 -75.24
CA LEU A 342 -7.10 14.89 -75.71
C LEU A 342 -7.30 14.07 -76.98
N THR A 343 -8.46 13.50 -77.14
CA THR A 343 -8.95 12.79 -78.31
C THR A 343 -10.34 13.33 -78.72
N PRO A 344 -10.91 12.96 -79.91
CA PRO A 344 -12.27 13.33 -80.21
C PRO A 344 -13.32 12.77 -79.24
N TYR A 345 -13.05 11.66 -78.56
CA TYR A 345 -14.01 10.95 -77.74
C TYR A 345 -13.61 10.87 -76.27
N GLY A 346 -12.57 11.63 -75.83
CA GLY A 346 -12.11 11.61 -74.48
C GLY A 346 -10.75 12.24 -74.26
N GLY A 347 -10.00 11.72 -73.31
CA GLY A 347 -8.66 12.19 -72.97
C GLY A 347 -8.00 11.47 -71.78
N MET A 348 -6.72 11.72 -71.66
CA MET A 348 -5.94 11.30 -70.50
C MET A 348 -5.77 12.46 -69.51
N PHE A 349 -6.06 12.22 -68.26
CA PHE A 349 -5.96 13.20 -67.15
C PHE A 349 -5.17 12.62 -66.07
N ALA A 350 -4.32 13.42 -65.49
CA ALA A 350 -3.56 13.08 -64.26
C ALA A 350 -3.81 14.17 -63.21
N TRP A 351 -3.70 13.78 -61.97
CA TRP A 351 -3.84 14.73 -60.85
C TRP A 351 -2.71 14.56 -59.84
N TYR A 352 -2.42 15.64 -59.12
CA TYR A 352 -1.28 15.78 -58.22
C TYR A 352 -1.59 16.74 -57.08
N GLY A 353 -0.75 16.72 -56.05
CA GLY A 353 -0.79 17.70 -54.94
C GLY A 353 -1.97 17.57 -53.97
N PHE A 354 -2.82 16.57 -54.14
CA PHE A 354 -3.79 16.22 -53.10
C PHE A 354 -3.07 15.68 -51.88
N SER A 355 -3.47 16.11 -50.67
CA SER A 355 -2.89 15.63 -49.42
C SER A 355 -3.95 15.49 -48.34
N VAL A 356 -3.71 14.61 -47.38
CA VAL A 356 -4.54 14.41 -46.21
C VAL A 356 -3.87 15.05 -44.99
N ASN A 357 -4.67 15.44 -44.00
CA ASN A 357 -4.19 16.01 -42.78
C ASN A 357 -3.70 14.92 -41.80
N GLU A 358 -2.96 15.34 -40.77
CA GLU A 358 -2.32 14.45 -39.81
C GLU A 358 -3.29 13.44 -39.18
N GLY A 359 -2.89 12.17 -39.20
CA GLY A 359 -3.69 11.05 -38.68
C GLY A 359 -4.65 10.44 -39.71
N ALA A 360 -4.76 11.00 -40.93
CA ALA A 360 -5.52 10.43 -42.05
C ALA A 360 -4.60 9.81 -43.09
N THR A 361 -5.15 8.92 -43.91
CA THR A 361 -4.52 8.35 -45.12
C THR A 361 -5.47 8.51 -46.29
N ILE A 362 -4.93 8.60 -47.52
CA ILE A 362 -5.75 8.58 -48.72
C ILE A 362 -6.40 7.19 -48.82
N ASP A 363 -7.72 7.17 -48.90
CA ASP A 363 -8.49 5.96 -49.16
C ASP A 363 -8.65 5.78 -50.68
N HIS A 364 -9.20 6.79 -51.35
CA HIS A 364 -9.36 6.76 -52.82
C HIS A 364 -9.52 8.15 -53.42
N TYR A 365 -9.45 8.22 -54.75
CA TYR A 365 -9.84 9.38 -55.53
C TYR A 365 -11.20 9.12 -56.18
N GLU A 366 -11.96 10.19 -56.33
CA GLU A 366 -13.22 10.20 -57.09
C GLU A 366 -13.14 11.25 -58.18
N TYR A 367 -13.71 10.96 -59.36
CA TYR A 367 -13.91 11.94 -60.38
C TYR A 367 -15.38 12.09 -60.76
N SER A 368 -15.72 13.21 -61.37
CA SER A 368 -17.05 13.51 -61.89
C SER A 368 -16.94 14.43 -63.10
N LEU A 369 -17.93 14.36 -64.04
CA LEU A 369 -18.08 15.30 -65.12
C LEU A 369 -19.24 16.30 -64.93
N ASP A 370 -20.01 16.12 -63.82
CA ASP A 370 -21.18 16.95 -63.52
C ASP A 370 -21.18 17.48 -62.07
N ASN A 371 -20.08 17.23 -61.33
CA ASN A 371 -19.93 17.55 -59.92
C ASN A 371 -21.02 16.96 -58.99
N SER A 372 -21.77 15.98 -59.47
CA SER A 372 -22.86 15.34 -58.73
C SER A 372 -22.71 13.84 -58.65
N ASN A 373 -22.42 13.22 -59.79
CA ASN A 373 -22.18 11.78 -59.89
C ASN A 373 -20.70 11.48 -59.84
N TRP A 374 -20.26 10.85 -58.75
CA TRP A 374 -18.85 10.61 -58.47
C TRP A 374 -18.49 9.14 -58.68
N ILE A 375 -17.39 8.90 -59.40
CA ILE A 375 -16.87 7.57 -59.70
C ILE A 375 -15.56 7.38 -58.94
N ASN A 376 -15.50 6.33 -58.14
CA ASN A 376 -14.30 5.92 -57.39
C ASN A 376 -13.30 5.25 -58.36
N VAL A 377 -12.05 5.69 -58.31
CA VAL A 377 -10.93 5.17 -59.15
C VAL A 377 -9.80 4.56 -58.29
N GLY A 378 -10.08 4.26 -57.01
CA GLY A 378 -9.05 3.76 -56.10
C GLY A 378 -7.97 4.80 -55.85
N THR A 379 -6.74 4.36 -55.74
CA THR A 379 -5.57 5.22 -55.48
C THR A 379 -4.88 5.68 -56.78
N ASP A 380 -5.47 5.40 -57.93
CA ASP A 380 -4.90 5.82 -59.22
C ASP A 380 -4.90 7.35 -59.31
N THR A 381 -3.79 7.92 -59.78
CA THR A 381 -3.61 9.35 -59.95
C THR A 381 -3.78 9.81 -61.41
N GLN A 382 -4.33 8.96 -62.24
CA GLN A 382 -4.64 9.25 -63.64
C GLN A 382 -5.85 8.45 -64.13
N ILE A 383 -6.53 8.97 -65.16
CA ILE A 383 -7.66 8.30 -65.71
C ILE A 383 -7.67 8.55 -67.26
N HIS A 384 -8.19 7.57 -68.02
CA HIS A 384 -8.57 7.71 -69.42
C HIS A 384 -10.09 7.81 -69.49
N LEU A 385 -10.59 8.94 -69.95
CA LEU A 385 -12.02 9.16 -70.27
C LEU A 385 -12.31 8.83 -71.67
N ASP A 386 -13.34 8.03 -71.93
CA ASP A 386 -13.81 7.59 -73.26
C ASP A 386 -15.31 7.88 -73.43
N ASN A 387 -15.81 7.71 -74.67
CA ASN A 387 -17.23 7.81 -75.00
C ASN A 387 -17.83 9.21 -74.80
N LEU A 388 -16.99 10.24 -74.82
CA LEU A 388 -17.45 11.63 -74.89
C LEU A 388 -17.84 12.04 -76.27
N SER A 389 -18.62 13.11 -76.35
CA SER A 389 -18.96 13.69 -77.71
C SER A 389 -17.82 14.52 -78.21
N PRO A 390 -17.49 14.45 -79.57
CA PRO A 390 -16.50 15.33 -80.18
C PRO A 390 -16.88 16.81 -80.12
N GLU A 391 -15.88 17.69 -80.16
CA GLU A 391 -16.01 19.17 -80.19
C GLU A 391 -16.85 19.71 -79.00
N THR A 392 -16.95 18.97 -77.93
CA THR A 392 -17.80 19.28 -76.76
C THR A 392 -16.95 19.69 -75.58
N SER A 393 -17.36 20.76 -74.93
CA SER A 393 -16.71 21.23 -73.67
C SER A 393 -17.21 20.43 -72.46
N TYR A 394 -16.27 20.05 -71.63
CA TYR A 394 -16.50 19.34 -70.42
C TYR A 394 -15.66 19.95 -69.29
N THR A 395 -16.12 19.80 -68.01
CA THR A 395 -15.33 20.06 -66.84
C THR A 395 -15.11 18.74 -66.12
N LEU A 396 -13.87 18.35 -65.94
CA LEU A 396 -13.50 17.23 -65.08
C LEU A 396 -13.29 17.73 -63.65
N TYR A 397 -13.97 17.12 -62.72
CA TYR A 397 -13.82 17.33 -61.26
C TYR A 397 -13.10 16.13 -60.69
N VAL A 398 -12.11 16.36 -59.79
CA VAL A 398 -11.43 15.30 -59.04
C VAL A 398 -11.33 15.71 -57.58
N ARG A 399 -11.57 14.79 -56.69
CA ARG A 399 -11.38 14.96 -55.24
C ARG A 399 -10.75 13.72 -54.63
N VAL A 400 -10.07 13.90 -53.49
CA VAL A 400 -9.56 12.81 -52.70
C VAL A 400 -10.50 12.57 -51.52
N VAL A 401 -10.64 11.32 -51.14
CA VAL A 401 -11.37 10.86 -49.97
C VAL A 401 -10.37 10.21 -49.01
N ASP A 402 -10.42 10.59 -47.74
CA ASP A 402 -9.59 9.99 -46.69
C ASP A 402 -10.24 8.75 -46.06
N ASN A 403 -9.47 8.02 -45.25
CA ASN A 403 -9.92 6.82 -44.55
C ASN A 403 -10.99 7.09 -43.47
N PHE A 404 -11.35 8.34 -43.18
CA PHE A 404 -12.46 8.75 -42.32
C PHE A 404 -13.70 9.15 -43.16
N GLY A 405 -13.61 9.09 -44.47
CA GLY A 405 -14.66 9.48 -45.38
C GLY A 405 -14.79 10.97 -45.66
N SER A 406 -13.82 11.77 -45.17
CA SER A 406 -13.79 13.21 -45.44
C SER A 406 -13.30 13.43 -46.87
N LYS A 407 -13.91 14.42 -47.57
CA LYS A 407 -13.65 14.72 -48.98
C LYS A 407 -12.99 16.08 -49.11
N SER A 408 -11.97 16.19 -49.99
CA SER A 408 -11.42 17.48 -50.33
C SER A 408 -12.43 18.31 -51.14
N ASP A 409 -12.14 19.59 -51.25
CA ASP A 409 -12.75 20.36 -52.35
C ASP A 409 -12.34 19.74 -53.71
N SER A 410 -13.14 19.97 -54.73
CA SER A 410 -12.88 19.43 -56.06
C SER A 410 -11.86 20.32 -56.81
N ALA A 411 -10.80 19.71 -57.30
CA ALA A 411 -10.01 20.31 -58.36
C ALA A 411 -10.80 20.25 -59.66
N THR A 412 -10.61 21.19 -60.56
CA THR A 412 -11.31 21.27 -61.86
C THR A 412 -10.35 21.39 -62.98
N CYS A 413 -10.72 20.78 -64.09
CA CYS A 413 -10.02 20.95 -65.39
C CYS A 413 -11.06 21.05 -66.50
N ASP A 414 -11.13 22.24 -67.12
CA ASP A 414 -11.96 22.45 -68.30
C ASP A 414 -11.20 21.96 -69.53
N PHE A 415 -11.89 21.21 -70.39
CA PHE A 415 -11.30 20.71 -71.62
C PHE A 415 -12.38 20.64 -72.74
N LYS A 416 -11.92 20.68 -73.97
CA LYS A 416 -12.77 20.47 -75.12
C LYS A 416 -12.22 19.31 -75.92
N THR A 417 -13.07 18.31 -76.21
CA THR A 417 -12.70 17.18 -77.06
C THR A 417 -12.36 17.64 -78.42
N LEU A 418 -11.46 16.91 -79.07
CA LEU A 418 -11.03 17.26 -80.45
C LEU A 418 -12.12 17.02 -81.47
N VAL A 419 -11.93 17.60 -82.62
CA VAL A 419 -12.78 17.39 -83.84
C VAL A 419 -12.67 15.93 -84.31
N ASP A 420 -13.78 15.33 -84.61
CA ASP A 420 -13.77 14.02 -85.31
C ASP A 420 -13.43 14.21 -86.77
N GLN A 421 -12.16 14.10 -87.07
CA GLN A 421 -11.68 14.27 -88.47
C GLN A 421 -12.29 13.26 -89.48
N PHE A 422 -12.83 12.13 -88.93
CA PHE A 422 -13.52 11.19 -89.79
C PHE A 422 -14.88 11.70 -90.27
N LYS A 423 -15.60 12.47 -89.56
CA LYS A 423 -16.83 13.13 -89.97
C LYS A 423 -16.55 14.23 -91.01
N LEU A 424 -15.45 14.97 -90.82
CA LEU A 424 -15.03 15.99 -91.75
C LEU A 424 -14.62 15.38 -93.11
N ALA A 425 -13.88 14.26 -93.10
CA ALA A 425 -13.48 13.57 -94.34
C ALA A 425 -14.65 12.93 -95.07
N TYR A 426 -15.73 12.59 -94.39
CA TYR A 426 -16.94 12.04 -95.05
C TYR A 426 -17.83 13.08 -95.69
N ASN A 427 -17.74 14.34 -95.32
CA ASN A 427 -18.57 15.44 -95.83
C ASN A 427 -17.87 16.32 -96.93
N THR A 428 -16.59 16.12 -97.11
CA THR A 428 -15.88 16.84 -98.22
C THR A 428 -15.45 15.87 -99.30
N ASN A 429 -15.84 16.11 -100.50
CA ASN A 429 -15.33 15.45 -101.68
C ASN A 429 -13.83 15.81 -101.89
N LEU A 430 -13.01 15.32 -101.12
CA LEU A 430 -11.56 15.52 -101.21
C LEU A 430 -10.95 14.38 -102.00
N TYR A 431 -10.83 14.62 -103.31
CA TYR A 431 -9.86 13.96 -104.15
C TYR A 431 -8.47 14.58 -103.88
N GLN A 432 -7.84 14.25 -102.76
CA GLN A 432 -6.40 14.49 -102.59
C GLN A 432 -5.82 13.40 -101.68
N THR A 433 -4.76 12.80 -102.14
CA THR A 433 -3.89 11.90 -101.41
C THR A 433 -3.15 12.70 -100.32
N GLU A 434 -3.79 12.92 -99.18
CA GLU A 434 -3.07 13.40 -97.98
C GLU A 434 -2.71 12.22 -97.12
N ILE A 435 -1.42 12.15 -96.79
CA ILE A 435 -0.89 11.22 -95.85
C ILE A 435 -1.34 11.72 -94.51
N LEU A 436 -2.26 11.00 -93.89
CA LEU A 436 -2.64 11.31 -92.49
C LEU A 436 -1.57 10.74 -91.51
N THR A 437 -0.79 11.61 -90.91
CA THR A 437 0.13 11.23 -89.82
C THR A 437 -0.56 11.39 -88.49
N LYS A 438 -0.54 10.36 -87.65
CA LYS A 438 -0.89 10.43 -86.30
C LYS A 438 0.33 9.98 -85.43
N ASP A 439 0.74 10.86 -84.55
CA ASP A 439 1.87 10.57 -83.66
C ASP A 439 3.21 10.32 -84.35
N GLY A 440 3.45 10.99 -85.56
CA GLY A 440 4.69 10.90 -86.30
C GLY A 440 4.91 9.58 -87.08
N VAL A 441 3.86 8.81 -87.27
CA VAL A 441 3.91 7.58 -88.03
C VAL A 441 3.15 7.81 -89.40
N ASP A 442 3.89 7.84 -90.46
CA ASP A 442 3.33 7.91 -91.80
C ASP A 442 2.72 6.56 -92.22
N ILE A 443 1.46 6.57 -92.56
CA ILE A 443 0.78 5.38 -93.07
C ILE A 443 0.72 5.49 -94.57
N LEU A 444 1.55 4.74 -95.28
CA LEU A 444 1.62 4.70 -96.74
C LEU A 444 0.65 3.68 -97.28
N ALA A 445 -0.23 4.14 -98.17
CA ALA A 445 -1.02 3.25 -99.02
C ALA A 445 -0.19 2.83 -100.21
N LYS A 446 -0.11 1.54 -100.47
CA LYS A 446 0.55 1.00 -101.66
C LYS A 446 -0.41 1.06 -102.83
N ASN A 447 -0.01 1.67 -103.93
CA ASN A 447 -0.74 1.81 -105.18
C ASN A 447 -1.91 2.83 -105.24
N GLY A 448 -1.81 3.96 -104.50
CA GLY A 448 -2.77 5.07 -104.62
C GLY A 448 -4.14 4.85 -103.98
N ASP A 449 -4.26 3.81 -103.13
CA ASP A 449 -5.49 3.55 -102.37
C ASP A 449 -5.42 4.23 -101.04
N ASN A 450 -6.51 4.88 -100.58
CA ASN A 450 -6.60 5.52 -99.24
C ASN A 450 -6.75 4.47 -98.14
N LEU A 451 -5.83 4.43 -97.21
CA LEU A 451 -5.88 3.60 -96.03
C LEU A 451 -6.37 4.44 -94.90
N ILE A 452 -7.48 4.06 -94.29
CA ILE A 452 -8.01 4.71 -93.11
C ILE A 452 -7.77 3.78 -91.89
N VAL A 453 -6.98 4.23 -90.90
CA VAL A 453 -6.68 3.50 -89.68
C VAL A 453 -7.37 4.17 -88.49
N ASP A 454 -8.29 3.44 -87.86
CA ASP A 454 -8.90 3.86 -86.64
C ASP A 454 -8.06 3.31 -85.50
N THR A 455 -7.37 4.19 -84.70
CA THR A 455 -6.52 3.83 -83.60
C THR A 455 -7.13 4.27 -82.31
N ILE A 456 -7.46 3.32 -81.45
CA ILE A 456 -7.95 3.57 -80.12
C ILE A 456 -6.80 3.35 -79.10
N GLY A 457 -6.25 4.46 -78.52
CA GLY A 457 -5.32 4.46 -77.39
C GLY A 457 -3.86 4.12 -77.66
N LYS A 458 -2.95 4.65 -76.80
CA LYS A 458 -1.49 4.56 -76.98
C LYS A 458 -0.86 3.18 -76.73
N GLU A 459 -1.51 2.28 -76.08
CA GLU A 459 -0.81 1.06 -75.57
C GLU A 459 -1.33 -0.28 -76.11
N ARG A 460 -2.51 -0.38 -76.60
CA ARG A 460 -3.02 -1.62 -77.20
C ARG A 460 -3.98 -1.35 -78.37
N LEU A 461 -3.48 -1.37 -79.60
CA LEU A 461 -4.36 -1.63 -80.76
C LEU A 461 -4.92 -3.03 -80.67
N ARG A 462 -6.09 -3.21 -80.04
CA ARG A 462 -6.72 -4.54 -80.01
C ARG A 462 -7.27 -5.00 -81.34
N THR A 463 -7.75 -4.07 -82.14
CA THR A 463 -8.17 -4.32 -83.59
C THR A 463 -8.28 -3.00 -84.33
N ALA A 464 -7.57 -2.84 -85.43
CA ALA A 464 -7.81 -1.77 -86.31
C ALA A 464 -8.76 -2.28 -87.42
N LYS A 465 -9.76 -1.51 -87.71
CA LYS A 465 -10.55 -1.74 -88.93
C LYS A 465 -9.87 -0.98 -90.04
N VAL A 466 -9.22 -1.71 -90.93
CA VAL A 466 -8.57 -1.15 -92.11
C VAL A 466 -9.53 -1.26 -93.30
N PHE A 467 -9.75 -0.15 -94.00
CA PHE A 467 -10.57 -0.11 -95.19
C PHE A 467 -9.66 0.34 -96.34
N TYR A 468 -9.78 -0.26 -97.54
CA TYR A 468 -9.13 0.23 -98.72
C TYR A 468 -10.17 0.42 -99.82
N ASN A 469 -9.95 1.39 -100.63
CA ASN A 469 -10.79 1.66 -101.79
C ASN A 469 -10.07 1.13 -103.03
N ASN A 470 -10.72 0.19 -103.72
CA ASN A 470 -10.26 -0.30 -105.01
C ASN A 470 -11.37 -0.04 -105.96
N ASN A 471 -11.17 0.93 -106.89
CA ASN A 471 -12.15 1.34 -107.90
C ASN A 471 -13.55 1.65 -107.38
N GLY A 472 -13.63 2.43 -106.29
CA GLY A 472 -14.89 2.89 -105.70
C GLY A 472 -15.60 1.91 -104.74
N VAL A 473 -15.03 0.76 -104.53
CA VAL A 473 -15.61 -0.22 -103.51
C VAL A 473 -14.77 -0.28 -102.26
N ILE A 474 -15.35 0.14 -101.17
CA ILE A 474 -14.70 0.08 -99.83
C ILE A 474 -14.80 -1.36 -99.35
N LYS A 475 -13.64 -2.00 -99.12
CA LYS A 475 -13.57 -3.35 -98.58
C LYS A 475 -12.96 -3.28 -97.17
N LYS A 476 -13.62 -3.94 -96.18
CA LYS A 476 -13.16 -4.07 -94.78
C LYS A 476 -12.09 -5.15 -94.66
N ILE A 477 -10.90 -4.77 -94.27
CA ILE A 477 -9.83 -5.73 -93.95
C ILE A 477 -9.78 -5.87 -92.39
N LYS A 478 -9.87 -7.08 -91.88
CA LYS A 478 -9.55 -7.38 -90.49
C LYS A 478 -8.03 -7.52 -90.37
N ALA A 479 -7.38 -6.57 -89.76
CA ALA A 479 -5.97 -6.67 -89.43
C ALA A 479 -5.76 -6.61 -87.93
N ALA A 480 -4.93 -7.47 -87.45
CA ALA A 480 -4.49 -7.45 -86.03
C ALA A 480 -3.09 -6.83 -85.94
N TYR A 481 -2.92 -5.83 -85.15
CA TYR A 481 -1.63 -5.17 -84.93
C TYR A 481 -1.07 -5.54 -83.57
N TYR A 482 0.25 -5.72 -83.50
CA TYR A 482 1.02 -5.86 -82.31
C TYR A 482 1.99 -4.70 -82.20
N ASN A 483 1.89 -3.90 -81.16
CA ASN A 483 2.89 -2.88 -80.81
C ASN A 483 3.71 -3.31 -79.66
N LYS A 484 5.00 -3.53 -79.85
CA LYS A 484 5.98 -3.72 -78.74
C LYS A 484 7.04 -2.65 -78.96
N LYS A 485 6.97 -1.63 -78.09
CA LYS A 485 7.95 -0.54 -78.05
C LYS A 485 8.16 0.24 -79.36
N GLY A 486 7.08 0.74 -79.99
CA GLY A 486 7.17 1.65 -81.09
C GLY A 486 7.48 1.02 -82.52
N ASN A 487 7.59 -0.28 -82.59
CA ASN A 487 7.80 -0.98 -83.88
C ASN A 487 6.58 -1.81 -84.26
N ILE A 488 6.06 -1.55 -85.44
CA ILE A 488 4.98 -2.34 -86.08
C ILE A 488 5.58 -3.64 -86.58
N GLN A 489 5.30 -4.75 -85.92
CA GLN A 489 5.92 -6.04 -86.23
C GLN A 489 4.95 -7.03 -86.83
N HIS A 490 4.04 -6.97 -87.45
CA HIS A 490 3.29 -7.96 -88.25
C HIS A 490 1.86 -7.55 -88.60
N TYR A 491 1.58 -7.63 -89.78
CA TYR A 491 0.19 -7.80 -90.20
C TYR A 491 -0.04 -9.19 -90.83
N LYS A 492 -1.12 -9.82 -90.51
CA LYS A 492 -1.63 -10.98 -91.23
C LYS A 492 -2.92 -10.62 -91.91
N ASN A 493 -2.89 -10.74 -93.24
CA ASN A 493 -4.07 -10.60 -94.03
C ASN A 493 -4.90 -11.90 -93.97
N TYR A 494 -6.07 -11.83 -93.37
CA TYR A 494 -7.06 -12.91 -93.48
C TYR A 494 -8.06 -12.46 -94.54
N GLY A 495 -7.77 -12.83 -95.81
CA GLY A 495 -8.72 -12.70 -96.92
C GLY A 495 -9.86 -13.71 -96.75
N ASN A 496 -11.02 -13.21 -96.61
CA ASN A 496 -12.28 -13.46 -97.23
C ASN A 496 -13.36 -12.60 -96.62
#